data_13d45951e2849e8316049494e1ade544
#
_entry.id   13d45951e2849e8316049494e1ade544
#
_cell.length_a   1.000
_cell.length_b   1.000
_cell.length_c   1.000
_cell.angle_alpha   90.00
_cell.angle_beta   90.00
_cell.angle_gamma   90.00
#
_symmetry.space_group_name_H-M   'P 1'
#
loop_
_entity.id
_entity.type
_entity.pdbx_description
1 polymer ?
#
loop_
_entity_poly.entity_id
_entity_poly.type
_entity_poly.pdbx_seq_one_letter_code
_entity_poly.pdbx_strand_id
1 'polypeptide(L)'
;MPAFIHIDLQPVPREDRGGPNVLIMCPTRELALQIDEEVKKYEYKGIKSVCLYGGGDRNKQASVVTKGVQVIIATPGRLNDLVESNVVCVESVTYLVLDEADRMLDMGFEPQIRKILLDIRPDRQTVMTSATWPGTIKVTFST
;
A
#
# COMPACT_ATOMS: atom_id res chain seq x y z
N MET A 1 13.04 -5.86 -8.30
CA MET A 1 11.62 -5.50 -8.14
C MET A 1 11.40 -4.08 -8.63
N PRO A 2 10.42 -3.85 -9.53
CA PRO A 2 10.20 -2.51 -10.11
C PRO A 2 9.95 -1.40 -9.10
N ALA A 3 9.24 -1.71 -8.00
CA ALA A 3 8.94 -0.73 -6.97
C ALA A 3 10.21 -0.14 -6.33
N PHE A 4 11.25 -0.93 -6.16
CA PHE A 4 12.51 -0.45 -5.57
C PHE A 4 13.27 0.45 -6.54
N ILE A 5 13.24 0.13 -7.83
CA ILE A 5 13.82 0.99 -8.87
C ILE A 5 13.07 2.32 -8.89
N HIS A 6 11.74 2.29 -8.77
CA HIS A 6 10.91 3.48 -8.70
C HIS A 6 11.31 4.37 -7.52
N ILE A 7 11.53 3.78 -6.34
CA ILE A 7 11.95 4.54 -5.15
C ILE A 7 13.30 5.22 -5.40
N ASP A 8 14.25 4.50 -5.98
CA ASP A 8 15.61 5.02 -6.24
C ASP A 8 15.63 6.12 -7.30
N LEU A 9 14.66 6.11 -8.24
CA LEU A 9 14.59 7.08 -9.32
C LEU A 9 13.81 8.35 -8.97
N GLN A 10 13.25 8.44 -7.74
CA GLN A 10 12.53 9.64 -7.34
C GLN A 10 13.47 10.84 -7.24
N PRO A 11 13.04 12.03 -7.70
CA PRO A 11 13.90 13.22 -7.69
C PRO A 11 14.18 13.77 -6.29
N VAL A 12 13.34 13.42 -5.31
CA VAL A 12 13.52 13.88 -3.93
C VAL A 12 14.20 12.78 -3.12
N PRO A 13 15.27 13.09 -2.34
CA PRO A 13 15.91 12.10 -1.46
C PRO A 13 14.89 11.45 -0.52
N ARG A 14 15.12 10.18 -0.16
CA ARG A 14 14.18 9.42 0.67
C ARG A 14 13.86 10.09 2.00
N GLU A 15 14.87 10.64 2.65
CA GLU A 15 14.76 11.33 3.94
C GLU A 15 13.93 12.61 3.88
N ASP A 16 13.80 13.20 2.69
CA ASP A 16 13.06 14.44 2.48
C ASP A 16 11.62 14.19 1.99
N ARG A 17 11.24 12.93 1.81
CA ARG A 17 9.89 12.58 1.35
C ARG A 17 8.92 12.57 2.53
N GLY A 18 7.73 13.14 2.32
CA GLY A 18 6.70 13.23 3.34
C GLY A 18 5.83 11.98 3.42
N GLY A 19 6.39 10.82 3.75
CA GLY A 19 5.65 9.59 3.90
C GLY A 19 6.08 8.50 2.92
N PRO A 20 5.34 7.38 2.83
CA PRO A 20 5.71 6.25 1.98
C PRO A 20 5.54 6.57 0.49
N ASN A 21 6.35 5.93 -0.34
CA ASN A 21 6.25 6.07 -1.80
C ASN A 21 5.54 4.92 -2.47
N VAL A 22 5.55 3.75 -1.85
CA VAL A 22 4.94 2.53 -2.40
C VAL A 22 3.87 2.03 -1.45
N LEU A 23 2.70 1.76 -1.99
CA LEU A 23 1.61 1.13 -1.25
C LEU A 23 1.19 -0.13 -1.99
N ILE A 24 1.16 -1.24 -1.26
CA ILE A 24 0.70 -2.53 -1.78
C ILE A 24 -0.52 -2.93 -0.96
N MET A 25 -1.68 -3.00 -1.62
CA MET A 25 -2.91 -3.48 -0.97
C MET A 25 -3.21 -4.90 -1.41
N CYS A 26 -3.65 -5.72 -0.47
CA CYS A 26 -3.99 -7.12 -0.69
C CYS A 26 -5.17 -7.52 0.20
N PRO A 27 -5.89 -8.61 -0.14
CA PRO A 27 -7.13 -8.95 0.57
C PRO A 27 -6.96 -9.59 1.94
N THR A 28 -5.85 -10.26 2.21
CA THR A 28 -5.69 -11.05 3.44
C THR A 28 -4.40 -10.77 4.17
N ARG A 29 -4.44 -11.01 5.49
CA ARG A 29 -3.27 -10.95 6.35
C ARG A 29 -2.15 -11.87 5.87
N GLU A 30 -2.50 -13.10 5.49
CA GLU A 30 -1.54 -14.11 5.04
C GLU A 30 -0.76 -13.62 3.82
N LEU A 31 -1.46 -13.06 2.84
CA LEU A 31 -0.82 -12.52 1.65
C LEU A 31 0.03 -11.30 1.99
N ALA A 32 -0.45 -10.43 2.87
CA ALA A 32 0.32 -9.27 3.32
C ALA A 32 1.64 -9.69 3.96
N LEU A 33 1.62 -10.70 4.80
CA LEU A 33 2.83 -11.22 5.45
C LEU A 33 3.80 -11.85 4.45
N GLN A 34 3.28 -12.56 3.44
CA GLN A 34 4.13 -13.13 2.38
C GLN A 34 4.82 -12.03 1.57
N ILE A 35 4.09 -10.98 1.22
CA ILE A 35 4.66 -9.85 0.47
C ILE A 35 5.72 -9.13 1.32
N ASP A 36 5.43 -8.91 2.59
CA ASP A 36 6.36 -8.27 3.50
C ASP A 36 7.67 -9.05 3.64
N GLU A 37 7.57 -10.37 3.70
CA GLU A 37 8.74 -11.25 3.76
C GLU A 37 9.62 -11.09 2.50
N GLU A 38 9.01 -10.98 1.33
CA GLU A 38 9.74 -10.71 0.08
C GLU A 38 10.38 -9.32 0.08
N VAL A 39 9.66 -8.32 0.55
CA VAL A 39 10.16 -6.94 0.59
C VAL A 39 11.35 -6.81 1.54
N LYS A 40 11.31 -7.50 2.67
CA LYS A 40 12.40 -7.46 3.67
C LYS A 40 13.73 -7.97 3.15
N LYS A 41 13.73 -8.77 2.09
CA LYS A 41 14.99 -9.20 1.44
C LYS A 41 15.77 -8.03 0.87
N TYR A 42 15.14 -6.86 0.70
CA TYR A 42 15.75 -5.65 0.14
C TYR A 42 16.10 -4.59 1.20
N GLU A 43 16.03 -4.93 2.48
CA GLU A 43 16.36 -3.98 3.56
C GLU A 43 17.79 -3.44 3.48
N TYR A 44 18.71 -4.23 2.91
CA TYR A 44 20.11 -3.80 2.74
C TYR A 44 20.27 -2.51 1.92
N LYS A 45 19.24 -2.12 1.17
CA LYS A 45 19.22 -0.87 0.42
C LYS A 45 18.68 0.31 1.23
N GLY A 46 18.42 0.11 2.53
CA GLY A 46 17.82 1.12 3.38
C GLY A 46 16.33 1.31 3.16
N ILE A 47 15.68 0.41 2.43
CA ILE A 47 14.24 0.45 2.20
C ILE A 47 13.55 -0.25 3.36
N LYS A 48 12.72 0.51 4.07
CA LYS A 48 11.96 0.00 5.22
C LYS A 48 10.52 -0.22 4.83
N SER A 49 9.92 -1.28 5.38
CA SER A 49 8.53 -1.64 5.11
C SER A 49 7.77 -1.89 6.40
N VAL A 50 6.45 -1.78 6.30
CA VAL A 50 5.54 -2.15 7.38
C VAL A 50 4.36 -2.93 6.80
N CYS A 51 3.87 -3.87 7.58
CA CYS A 51 2.70 -4.67 7.24
C CYS A 51 1.53 -4.27 8.14
N LEU A 52 0.47 -3.75 7.53
CA LEU A 52 -0.71 -3.25 8.25
C LEU A 52 -1.90 -4.16 7.95
N TYR A 53 -2.40 -4.85 8.97
CA TYR A 53 -3.52 -5.78 8.81
C TYR A 53 -4.40 -5.84 10.06
N GLY A 54 -5.67 -6.13 9.87
CA GLY A 54 -6.62 -6.32 10.97
C GLY A 54 -6.29 -7.57 11.79
N GLY A 55 -6.61 -7.53 13.09
CA GLY A 55 -6.28 -8.62 14.00
C GLY A 55 -4.86 -8.57 14.56
N GLY A 56 -3.98 -7.73 14.00
CA GLY A 56 -2.65 -7.50 14.55
C GLY A 56 -2.65 -6.33 15.53
N ASP A 57 -1.51 -6.12 16.21
CA ASP A 57 -1.36 -5.04 17.18
C ASP A 57 -1.29 -3.68 16.48
N ARG A 58 -2.39 -2.92 16.58
CA ARG A 58 -2.52 -1.61 15.94
C ARG A 58 -1.44 -0.63 16.40
N ASN A 59 -1.14 -0.62 17.70
CA ASN A 59 -0.17 0.32 18.25
C ASN A 59 1.25 0.04 17.76
N LYS A 60 1.63 -1.23 17.64
CA LYS A 60 2.92 -1.61 17.07
C LYS A 60 3.01 -1.22 15.60
N GLN A 61 1.97 -1.46 14.84
CA GLN A 61 1.92 -1.10 13.42
C GLN A 61 2.03 0.42 13.26
N ALA A 62 1.26 1.18 14.03
CA ALA A 62 1.32 2.64 14.02
C ALA A 62 2.71 3.16 14.38
N SER A 63 3.34 2.57 15.39
CA SER A 63 4.68 2.96 15.82
C SER A 63 5.73 2.79 14.71
N VAL A 64 5.66 1.70 13.95
CA VAL A 64 6.58 1.48 12.84
C VAL A 64 6.38 2.53 11.74
N VAL A 65 5.14 2.88 11.44
CA VAL A 65 4.83 3.91 10.44
C VAL A 65 5.39 5.27 10.87
N THR A 66 5.22 5.64 12.13
CA THR A 66 5.68 6.94 12.62
C THR A 66 7.19 7.08 12.63
N LYS A 67 7.92 5.97 12.67
CA LYS A 67 9.39 5.97 12.52
C LYS A 67 9.85 6.18 11.09
N GLY A 68 8.96 6.12 10.12
CA GLY A 68 9.24 6.32 8.71
C GLY A 68 9.46 5.03 7.95
N VAL A 69 8.66 4.83 6.90
CA VAL A 69 8.78 3.68 6.00
C VAL A 69 8.61 4.14 4.56
N GLN A 70 9.21 3.43 3.63
CA GLN A 70 9.08 3.69 2.20
C GLN A 70 8.00 2.84 1.56
N VAL A 71 7.73 1.66 2.11
CA VAL A 71 6.77 0.69 1.58
C VAL A 71 5.75 0.33 2.64
N ILE A 72 4.48 0.43 2.30
CA ILE A 72 3.39 -0.07 3.13
C ILE A 72 2.73 -1.24 2.41
N ILE A 73 2.61 -2.38 3.09
CA ILE A 73 1.84 -3.54 2.64
C ILE A 73 0.64 -3.62 3.57
N ALA A 74 -0.57 -3.56 3.03
CA ALA A 74 -1.75 -3.40 3.87
C ALA A 74 -2.98 -4.13 3.36
N THR A 75 -3.83 -4.56 4.30
CA THR A 75 -5.22 -4.87 3.99
C THR A 75 -6.05 -3.58 4.06
N PRO A 76 -7.10 -3.44 3.24
CA PRO A 76 -7.79 -2.15 3.10
C PRO A 76 -8.40 -1.61 4.40
N GLY A 77 -8.96 -2.46 5.24
CA GLY A 77 -9.62 -2.02 6.48
C GLY A 77 -8.67 -1.35 7.47
N ARG A 78 -7.53 -1.99 7.75
CA ARG A 78 -6.54 -1.44 8.69
C ARG A 78 -5.86 -0.20 8.10
N LEU A 79 -5.59 -0.20 6.81
CA LEU A 79 -5.00 0.97 6.16
C LEU A 79 -5.94 2.17 6.25
N ASN A 80 -7.21 1.98 5.94
CA ASN A 80 -8.21 3.04 6.03
C ASN A 80 -8.33 3.60 7.46
N ASP A 81 -8.33 2.73 8.46
CA ASP A 81 -8.33 3.12 9.87
C ASP A 81 -7.14 4.05 10.20
N LEU A 82 -5.95 3.68 9.79
CA LEU A 82 -4.75 4.45 10.10
C LEU A 82 -4.65 5.75 9.27
N VAL A 83 -5.20 5.77 8.07
CA VAL A 83 -5.29 7.00 7.28
C VAL A 83 -6.28 7.96 7.93
N GLU A 84 -7.44 7.50 8.36
CA GLU A 84 -8.44 8.33 9.02
C GLU A 84 -7.93 8.90 10.35
N SER A 85 -7.07 8.15 11.04
CA SER A 85 -6.47 8.60 12.31
C SER A 85 -5.27 9.51 12.12
N ASN A 86 -4.91 9.86 10.87
CA ASN A 86 -3.75 10.65 10.52
C ASN A 86 -2.41 10.02 10.92
N VAL A 87 -2.36 8.71 11.09
CA VAL A 87 -1.12 7.97 11.35
C VAL A 87 -0.38 7.72 10.04
N VAL A 88 -1.12 7.39 8.97
CA VAL A 88 -0.56 7.13 7.64
C VAL A 88 -0.98 8.26 6.71
N CYS A 89 0.00 8.82 6.00
CA CYS A 89 -0.24 9.78 4.93
C CYS A 89 0.08 9.11 3.60
N VAL A 90 -0.93 9.00 2.72
CA VAL A 90 -0.76 8.36 1.42
C VAL A 90 -0.56 9.36 0.28
N GLU A 91 -0.53 10.65 0.58
CA GLU A 91 -0.39 11.70 -0.44
C GLU A 91 0.93 11.63 -1.21
N SER A 92 1.97 11.08 -0.59
CA SER A 92 3.28 10.93 -1.21
C SER A 92 3.44 9.64 -2.01
N VAL A 93 2.43 8.78 -2.03
CA VAL A 93 2.49 7.50 -2.75
C VAL A 93 2.47 7.75 -4.26
N THR A 94 3.50 7.26 -4.94
CA THR A 94 3.64 7.38 -6.40
C THR A 94 3.57 6.03 -7.11
N TYR A 95 3.64 4.94 -6.35
CA TYR A 95 3.55 3.58 -6.90
C TYR A 95 2.54 2.79 -6.08
N LEU A 96 1.45 2.39 -6.72
CA LEU A 96 0.36 1.66 -6.06
C LEU A 96 0.21 0.28 -6.68
N VAL A 97 0.15 -0.75 -5.84
CA VAL A 97 -0.12 -2.12 -6.25
C VAL A 97 -1.41 -2.59 -5.60
N LEU A 98 -2.33 -3.09 -6.41
CA LEU A 98 -3.56 -3.73 -5.95
C LEU A 98 -3.46 -5.22 -6.29
N ASP A 99 -3.04 -6.02 -5.33
CA ASP A 99 -2.82 -7.45 -5.54
C ASP A 99 -4.09 -8.23 -5.22
N GLU A 100 -4.48 -9.14 -6.12
CA GLU A 100 -5.75 -9.87 -6.06
C GLU A 100 -6.95 -8.92 -5.95
N ALA A 101 -7.01 -7.95 -6.86
CA ALA A 101 -8.04 -6.91 -6.85
C ALA A 101 -9.47 -7.46 -6.88
N ASP A 102 -9.72 -8.51 -7.66
CA ASP A 102 -11.02 -9.16 -7.73
C ASP A 102 -11.45 -9.74 -6.38
N ARG A 103 -10.52 -10.33 -5.66
CA ARG A 103 -10.79 -10.90 -4.34
C ARG A 103 -11.11 -9.81 -3.33
N MET A 104 -10.44 -8.66 -3.39
CA MET A 104 -10.75 -7.54 -2.52
C MET A 104 -12.18 -7.03 -2.75
N LEU A 105 -12.63 -6.98 -4.01
CA LEU A 105 -14.02 -6.63 -4.31
C LEU A 105 -15.01 -7.67 -3.77
N ASP A 106 -14.70 -8.95 -3.95
CA ASP A 106 -15.55 -10.04 -3.46
C ASP A 106 -15.69 -10.03 -1.93
N MET A 107 -14.67 -9.57 -1.24
CA MET A 107 -14.66 -9.44 0.22
C MET A 107 -15.32 -8.14 0.72
N GLY A 108 -15.82 -7.30 -0.18
CA GLY A 108 -16.53 -6.08 0.20
C GLY A 108 -15.63 -4.89 0.53
N PHE A 109 -14.37 -4.90 0.10
CA PHE A 109 -13.43 -3.81 0.40
C PHE A 109 -13.52 -2.62 -0.56
N GLU A 110 -14.46 -2.62 -1.50
CA GLU A 110 -14.59 -1.54 -2.48
C GLU A 110 -14.67 -0.14 -1.83
N PRO A 111 -15.51 0.12 -0.80
CA PRO A 111 -15.58 1.45 -0.23
C PRO A 111 -14.27 1.93 0.37
N GLN A 112 -13.54 1.06 1.06
CA GLN A 112 -12.26 1.39 1.68
C GLN A 112 -11.20 1.70 0.62
N ILE A 113 -11.17 0.90 -0.45
CA ILE A 113 -10.21 1.11 -1.54
C ILE A 113 -10.49 2.43 -2.27
N ARG A 114 -11.76 2.72 -2.59
CA ARG A 114 -12.13 3.99 -3.24
C ARG A 114 -11.69 5.19 -2.42
N LYS A 115 -11.88 5.14 -1.12
CA LYS A 115 -11.52 6.23 -0.23
C LYS A 115 -10.02 6.48 -0.23
N ILE A 116 -9.22 5.40 -0.21
CA ILE A 116 -7.76 5.50 -0.26
C ILE A 116 -7.30 6.05 -1.61
N LEU A 117 -7.91 5.60 -2.71
CA LEU A 117 -7.56 6.08 -4.05
C LEU A 117 -7.79 7.58 -4.21
N LEU A 118 -8.79 8.14 -3.54
CA LEU A 118 -9.06 9.58 -3.57
C LEU A 118 -7.98 10.38 -2.84
N ASP A 119 -7.34 9.79 -1.84
CA ASP A 119 -6.31 10.45 -1.04
C ASP A 119 -4.91 10.35 -1.67
N ILE A 120 -4.68 9.38 -2.54
CA ILE A 120 -3.41 9.21 -3.24
C ILE A 120 -3.31 10.21 -4.38
N ARG A 121 -2.11 10.75 -4.62
CA ARG A 121 -1.89 11.72 -5.70
C ARG A 121 -2.28 11.12 -7.06
N PRO A 122 -2.84 11.93 -7.98
CA PRO A 122 -3.28 11.45 -9.30
C PRO A 122 -2.14 10.97 -10.19
N ASP A 123 -0.97 11.60 -10.11
CA ASP A 123 0.20 11.24 -10.90
C ASP A 123 0.95 10.08 -10.25
N ARG A 124 0.35 8.90 -10.34
CA ARG A 124 0.90 7.67 -9.77
C ARG A 124 0.98 6.58 -10.83
N GLN A 125 1.87 5.62 -10.63
CA GLN A 125 1.86 4.39 -11.37
C GLN A 125 1.04 3.35 -10.59
N THR A 126 0.06 2.74 -11.26
CA THR A 126 -0.80 1.73 -10.65
C THR A 126 -0.60 0.39 -11.34
N VAL A 127 -0.37 -0.66 -10.55
CA VAL A 127 -0.27 -2.03 -11.02
C VAL A 127 -1.36 -2.85 -10.33
N MET A 128 -2.16 -3.56 -11.12
CA MET A 128 -3.18 -4.45 -10.58
C MET A 128 -2.93 -5.88 -11.01
N THR A 129 -3.07 -6.81 -10.07
CA THR A 129 -3.11 -8.24 -10.37
C THR A 129 -4.50 -8.77 -10.03
N SER A 130 -5.02 -9.65 -10.88
CA SER A 130 -6.35 -10.20 -10.69
C SER A 130 -6.47 -11.48 -11.52
N ALA A 131 -7.12 -12.51 -10.95
CA ALA A 131 -7.40 -13.73 -11.68
C ALA A 131 -8.52 -13.53 -12.70
N THR A 132 -9.38 -12.53 -12.46
CA THR A 132 -10.49 -12.18 -13.36
C THR A 132 -10.52 -10.68 -13.58
N TRP A 133 -11.07 -10.23 -14.71
CA TRP A 133 -11.24 -8.82 -15.02
C TRP A 133 -12.70 -8.49 -15.30
N PRO A 134 -13.60 -8.58 -14.29
CA PRO A 134 -14.98 -8.14 -14.47
C PRO A 134 -15.02 -6.63 -14.71
N GLY A 135 -16.04 -6.16 -15.42
CA GLY A 135 -16.21 -4.75 -15.72
C GLY A 135 -16.20 -3.84 -14.50
N THR A 136 -16.65 -4.35 -13.37
CA THR A 136 -16.66 -3.62 -12.09
C THR A 136 -15.25 -3.24 -11.62
N ILE A 137 -14.25 -4.12 -11.78
CA ILE A 137 -12.87 -3.81 -11.43
C ILE A 137 -12.35 -2.65 -12.29
N LYS A 138 -12.60 -2.72 -13.59
CA LYS A 138 -12.15 -1.70 -14.54
C LYS A 138 -12.74 -0.33 -14.19
N VAL A 139 -14.02 -0.27 -13.86
CA VAL A 139 -14.70 0.98 -13.49
C VAL A 139 -14.25 1.49 -12.14
N THR A 140 -14.10 0.59 -11.16
CA THR A 140 -13.76 0.96 -9.78
C THR A 140 -12.35 1.54 -9.67
N PHE A 141 -11.39 0.98 -10.40
CA PHE A 141 -9.97 1.31 -10.22
C PHE A 141 -9.35 2.12 -11.37
N SER A 142 -10.11 2.44 -12.41
CA SER A 142 -9.61 3.18 -13.57
C SER A 142 -9.73 4.69 -13.40
N THR A 143 -9.04 5.25 -12.43
CA THR A 143 -9.03 6.70 -12.24
C THR A 143 -7.62 7.25 -12.21
#